data_aa033755317276bda9259f7bb2ef32b8
#
_entry.id   aa033755317276bda9259f7bb2ef32b8
#
_cell.length_a   1.000
_cell.length_b   1.000
_cell.length_c   1.000
_cell.angle_alpha   90.00
_cell.angle_beta   90.00
_cell.angle_gamma   90.00
#
_symmetry.space_group_name_H-M   'P 1'
#
loop_
_entity.id
_entity.type
_entity.pdbx_description
1 polymer ?
#
loop_
_entity_poly.entity_id
_entity_poly.type
_entity_poly.pdbx_seq_one_letter_code
_entity_poly.pdbx_strand_id
1 'polypeptide(L)'
;PNDETQKLVDLVKDKQPDILITLETDKKWETALNQIEVDYPYTVKVPLGNLYGMHLYSKLELINPEVKYLMIDDIPSIHTQMRLQGGQIIWLYCLHPMPPSPTEADKSTTRDAELLMVGKHIKENNQTAILAGDLDDVAWSKTTRRFQRISGLLDPRIGRHFINTFHVKYPFLRWALDHIFHSACFAVVDIKRMPSIGSDHFPVMTTLQY
;
A
#
# COMPACT_ATOMS: atom_id res chain seq x y z
N PRO A 1 -21.85 9.04 -11.77
CA PRO A 1 -20.42 8.89 -11.43
C PRO A 1 -20.23 9.48 -10.07
N ASN A 2 -19.66 8.69 -9.17
CA ASN A 2 -19.36 9.19 -7.84
C ASN A 2 -18.24 10.23 -8.00
N ASP A 3 -18.40 11.45 -7.52
CA ASP A 3 -17.40 12.52 -7.59
C ASP A 3 -16.02 12.09 -7.07
N GLU A 4 -16.00 11.10 -6.19
CA GLU A 4 -14.81 10.55 -5.55
C GLU A 4 -13.93 9.76 -6.52
N THR A 5 -14.53 8.91 -7.37
CA THR A 5 -13.76 8.15 -8.36
C THR A 5 -13.10 9.06 -9.39
N GLN A 6 -13.78 10.11 -9.81
CA GLN A 6 -13.24 11.08 -10.76
C GLN A 6 -12.09 11.88 -10.16
N LYS A 7 -12.17 12.25 -8.86
CA LYS A 7 -11.07 12.93 -8.16
C LYS A 7 -9.80 12.10 -8.12
N LEU A 8 -9.92 10.78 -7.89
CA LEU A 8 -8.76 9.90 -7.95
C LEU A 8 -8.18 9.82 -9.38
N VAL A 9 -9.04 9.63 -10.39
CA VAL A 9 -8.60 9.60 -11.79
C VAL A 9 -7.86 10.89 -12.18
N ASP A 10 -8.40 12.05 -11.80
CA ASP A 10 -7.78 13.35 -12.08
C ASP A 10 -6.43 13.51 -11.35
N LEU A 11 -6.37 13.06 -10.09
CA LEU A 11 -5.13 13.06 -9.31
C LEU A 11 -4.06 12.16 -9.96
N VAL A 12 -4.44 10.97 -10.41
CA VAL A 12 -3.51 10.04 -11.08
C VAL A 12 -3.03 10.62 -12.41
N LYS A 13 -3.92 11.23 -13.20
CA LYS A 13 -3.55 11.90 -14.45
C LYS A 13 -2.63 13.10 -14.26
N ASP A 14 -2.80 13.84 -13.16
CA ASP A 14 -1.92 14.96 -12.82
C ASP A 14 -0.55 14.50 -12.31
N LYS A 15 -0.51 13.50 -11.44
CA LYS A 15 0.73 13.05 -10.79
C LYS A 15 1.48 11.97 -11.53
N GLN A 16 0.81 11.22 -12.39
CA GLN A 16 1.40 10.18 -13.22
C GLN A 16 2.34 9.22 -12.46
N PRO A 17 1.93 8.65 -11.29
CA PRO A 17 2.79 7.73 -10.55
C PRO A 17 3.16 6.52 -11.41
N ASP A 18 4.32 5.91 -11.17
CA ASP A 18 4.70 4.66 -11.84
C ASP A 18 3.87 3.48 -11.34
N ILE A 19 3.44 3.54 -10.07
CA ILE A 19 2.65 2.52 -9.39
C ILE A 19 1.50 3.19 -8.65
N LEU A 20 0.31 2.66 -8.81
CA LEU A 20 -0.88 3.02 -8.04
C LEU A 20 -1.43 1.77 -7.36
N ILE A 21 -1.63 1.86 -6.05
CA ILE A 21 -2.33 0.85 -5.25
C ILE A 21 -3.61 1.50 -4.75
N THR A 22 -4.74 0.85 -4.97
CA THR A 22 -6.03 1.27 -4.42
C THR A 22 -6.58 0.19 -3.52
N LEU A 23 -7.10 0.59 -2.37
CA LEU A 23 -7.66 -0.28 -1.35
C LEU A 23 -9.16 -0.02 -1.21
N GLU A 24 -9.89 -0.97 -0.64
CA GLU A 24 -11.34 -0.94 -0.45
C GLU A 24 -12.12 -0.75 -1.76
N THR A 25 -11.58 -1.30 -2.84
CA THR A 25 -12.11 -1.12 -4.19
C THR A 25 -12.98 -2.28 -4.63
N ASP A 26 -14.20 -1.97 -5.02
CA ASP A 26 -15.19 -2.87 -5.57
C ASP A 26 -15.23 -2.84 -7.12
N LYS A 27 -16.18 -3.54 -7.69
CA LYS A 27 -16.40 -3.57 -9.16
C LYS A 27 -16.72 -2.20 -9.77
N LYS A 28 -17.31 -1.30 -9.00
CA LYS A 28 -17.62 0.06 -9.43
C LYS A 28 -16.35 0.90 -9.54
N TRP A 29 -15.46 0.78 -8.57
CA TRP A 29 -14.14 1.39 -8.60
C TRP A 29 -13.30 0.86 -9.77
N GLU A 30 -13.28 -0.48 -9.97
CA GLU A 30 -12.61 -1.08 -11.12
C GLU A 30 -13.07 -0.46 -12.44
N THR A 31 -14.39 -0.35 -12.64
CA THR A 31 -14.95 0.24 -13.86
C THR A 31 -14.55 1.71 -14.04
N ALA A 32 -14.55 2.49 -12.96
CA ALA A 32 -14.15 3.89 -13.03
C ALA A 32 -12.66 4.07 -13.36
N LEU A 33 -11.82 3.18 -12.83
CA LEU A 33 -10.36 3.22 -13.01
C LEU A 33 -9.91 2.66 -14.39
N ASN A 34 -10.79 2.04 -15.17
CA ASN A 34 -10.48 1.66 -16.56
C ASN A 34 -9.98 2.85 -17.41
N GLN A 35 -10.33 4.08 -17.03
CA GLN A 35 -9.89 5.29 -17.73
C GLN A 35 -8.37 5.53 -17.66
N ILE A 36 -7.66 4.93 -16.68
CA ILE A 36 -6.22 5.11 -16.54
C ILE A 36 -5.42 3.93 -17.10
N GLU A 37 -6.07 2.82 -17.46
CA GLU A 37 -5.37 1.59 -17.89
C GLU A 37 -4.51 1.77 -19.15
N VAL A 38 -4.85 2.74 -19.98
CA VAL A 38 -4.03 3.06 -21.16
C VAL A 38 -2.60 3.46 -20.78
N ASP A 39 -2.42 4.08 -19.61
CA ASP A 39 -1.12 4.49 -19.07
C ASP A 39 -0.48 3.43 -18.16
N TYR A 40 -1.25 2.39 -17.76
CA TYR A 40 -0.84 1.35 -16.82
C TYR A 40 -1.05 -0.04 -17.41
N PRO A 41 -0.13 -0.51 -18.27
CA PRO A 41 -0.31 -1.76 -19.01
C PRO A 41 -0.27 -3.02 -18.13
N TYR A 42 0.24 -2.92 -16.91
CA TYR A 42 0.33 -4.04 -15.97
C TYR A 42 -0.62 -3.82 -14.80
N THR A 43 -1.60 -4.71 -14.65
CA THR A 43 -2.61 -4.58 -13.59
C THR A 43 -2.87 -5.90 -12.87
N VAL A 44 -3.16 -5.80 -11.58
CA VAL A 44 -3.73 -6.89 -10.78
C VAL A 44 -4.97 -6.33 -10.09
N LYS A 45 -6.14 -6.94 -10.30
CA LYS A 45 -7.41 -6.42 -9.79
C LYS A 45 -8.14 -7.49 -9.00
N VAL A 46 -8.45 -7.18 -7.76
CA VAL A 46 -9.24 -8.02 -6.86
C VAL A 46 -10.40 -7.18 -6.33
N PRO A 47 -11.46 -6.95 -7.14
CA PRO A 47 -12.62 -6.18 -6.71
C PRO A 47 -13.46 -7.00 -5.73
N LEU A 48 -13.63 -6.50 -4.50
CA LEU A 48 -14.43 -7.14 -3.46
C LEU A 48 -15.40 -6.13 -2.85
N GLY A 49 -16.58 -6.61 -2.46
CA GLY A 49 -17.58 -5.80 -1.78
C GLY A 49 -17.48 -5.81 -0.24
N ASN A 50 -16.43 -6.40 0.31
CA ASN A 50 -16.22 -6.57 1.74
C ASN A 50 -15.20 -5.60 2.37
N LEU A 51 -14.89 -4.48 1.72
CA LEU A 51 -13.89 -3.47 2.08
C LEU A 51 -12.42 -3.92 1.95
N TYR A 52 -12.15 -5.13 1.47
CA TYR A 52 -10.77 -5.62 1.26
C TYR A 52 -10.38 -5.74 -0.21
N GLY A 53 -11.22 -5.23 -1.14
CA GLY A 53 -10.85 -5.18 -2.54
C GLY A 53 -9.57 -4.35 -2.74
N MET A 54 -8.71 -4.82 -3.65
CA MET A 54 -7.41 -4.21 -3.89
C MET A 54 -7.08 -4.21 -5.38
N HIS A 55 -6.62 -3.08 -5.90
CA HIS A 55 -6.10 -3.03 -7.27
C HIS A 55 -4.68 -2.49 -7.27
N LEU A 56 -3.85 -3.07 -8.12
CA LEU A 56 -2.50 -2.61 -8.45
C LEU A 56 -2.47 -2.23 -9.92
N TYR A 57 -2.05 -1.01 -10.22
CA TYR A 57 -1.78 -0.50 -11.56
C TYR A 57 -0.33 -0.11 -11.65
N SER A 58 0.37 -0.55 -12.70
CA SER A 58 1.80 -0.30 -12.87
C SER A 58 2.17 0.05 -14.31
N LYS A 59 3.03 1.05 -14.47
CA LYS A 59 3.73 1.36 -15.73
C LYS A 59 4.93 0.43 -15.92
N LEU A 60 5.44 -0.11 -14.81
CA LEU A 60 6.58 -1.01 -14.77
C LEU A 60 6.11 -2.46 -14.91
N GLU A 61 6.90 -3.29 -15.58
CA GLU A 61 6.59 -4.69 -15.78
C GLU A 61 6.41 -5.43 -14.44
N LEU A 62 5.25 -6.06 -14.26
CA LEU A 62 4.99 -6.97 -13.15
C LEU A 62 5.31 -8.39 -13.57
N ILE A 63 6.13 -9.08 -12.77
CA ILE A 63 6.62 -10.42 -13.06
C ILE A 63 6.00 -11.39 -12.05
N ASN A 64 5.26 -12.39 -12.55
CA ASN A 64 4.59 -13.41 -11.75
C ASN A 64 3.77 -12.81 -10.59
N PRO A 65 2.79 -11.93 -10.86
CA PRO A 65 1.94 -11.40 -9.81
C PRO A 65 1.07 -12.50 -9.21
N GLU A 66 1.03 -12.57 -7.88
CA GLU A 66 0.24 -13.52 -7.12
C GLU A 66 -0.69 -12.78 -6.15
N VAL A 67 -1.95 -13.21 -6.12
CA VAL A 67 -2.89 -12.82 -5.07
C VAL A 67 -2.84 -13.90 -3.99
N LYS A 68 -2.53 -13.50 -2.76
CA LYS A 68 -2.40 -14.40 -1.62
C LYS A 68 -3.43 -14.06 -0.55
N TYR A 69 -3.89 -15.07 0.14
CA TYR A 69 -4.78 -15.00 1.30
C TYR A 69 -4.01 -15.59 2.48
N LEU A 70 -3.24 -14.76 3.17
CA LEU A 70 -2.21 -15.24 4.10
C LEU A 70 -2.78 -15.71 5.43
N MET A 71 -3.77 -15.00 5.96
CA MET A 71 -4.33 -15.26 7.30
C MET A 71 -5.83 -15.49 7.27
N ILE A 72 -6.53 -14.87 6.34
CA ILE A 72 -8.00 -14.91 6.21
C ILE A 72 -8.35 -15.04 4.75
N ASP A 73 -9.22 -15.99 4.41
CA ASP A 73 -9.56 -16.37 3.02
C ASP A 73 -10.17 -15.23 2.18
N ASP A 74 -10.78 -14.24 2.83
CA ASP A 74 -11.45 -13.12 2.14
C ASP A 74 -10.63 -11.82 2.13
N ILE A 75 -9.39 -11.84 2.60
CA ILE A 75 -8.50 -10.69 2.66
C ILE A 75 -7.28 -10.93 1.79
N PRO A 76 -7.25 -10.32 0.58
CA PRO A 76 -6.16 -10.51 -0.36
C PRO A 76 -4.95 -9.66 -0.01
N SER A 77 -3.78 -10.15 -0.37
CA SER A 77 -2.56 -9.38 -0.55
C SER A 77 -1.99 -9.64 -1.93
N ILE A 78 -1.31 -8.65 -2.52
CA ILE A 78 -0.68 -8.81 -3.85
C ILE A 78 0.83 -8.86 -3.64
N HIS A 79 1.44 -9.93 -4.15
CA HIS A 79 2.88 -10.16 -4.12
C HIS A 79 3.39 -10.31 -5.55
N THR A 80 4.34 -9.50 -5.96
CA THR A 80 4.89 -9.55 -7.31
C THR A 80 6.34 -9.11 -7.34
N GLN A 81 7.08 -9.59 -8.31
CA GLN A 81 8.30 -8.92 -8.70
C GLN A 81 7.98 -7.80 -9.70
N MET A 82 8.83 -6.81 -9.74
CA MET A 82 8.69 -5.65 -10.60
C MET A 82 10.04 -5.29 -11.19
N ARG A 83 10.07 -5.01 -12.50
CA ARG A 83 11.27 -4.56 -13.20
C ARG A 83 11.34 -3.04 -13.21
N LEU A 84 12.36 -2.49 -12.57
CA LEU A 84 12.64 -1.05 -12.61
C LEU A 84 13.16 -0.63 -14.00
N GLN A 85 13.10 0.66 -14.29
CA GLN A 85 13.58 1.22 -15.58
C GLN A 85 15.05 0.89 -15.86
N GLY A 86 15.88 0.76 -14.82
CA GLY A 86 17.27 0.34 -14.91
C GLY A 86 17.50 -1.17 -15.11
N GLY A 87 16.41 -1.98 -15.22
CA GLY A 87 16.46 -3.42 -15.41
C GLY A 87 16.54 -4.25 -14.11
N GLN A 88 16.73 -3.60 -12.95
CA GLN A 88 16.73 -4.30 -11.67
C GLN A 88 15.35 -4.88 -11.36
N ILE A 89 15.33 -6.06 -10.76
CA ILE A 89 14.12 -6.72 -10.30
C ILE A 89 14.03 -6.59 -8.79
N ILE A 90 12.89 -6.07 -8.32
CA ILE A 90 12.57 -5.91 -6.91
C ILE A 90 11.24 -6.58 -6.60
N TRP A 91 10.94 -6.79 -5.32
CA TRP A 91 9.65 -7.26 -4.86
C TRP A 91 8.74 -6.09 -4.49
N LEU A 92 7.47 -6.21 -4.83
CA LEU A 92 6.39 -5.34 -4.39
C LEU A 92 5.36 -6.17 -3.62
N TYR A 93 5.05 -5.71 -2.40
CA TYR A 93 4.03 -6.28 -1.52
C TYR A 93 2.96 -5.23 -1.26
N CYS A 94 1.71 -5.56 -1.60
CA CYS A 94 0.56 -4.72 -1.30
C CYS A 94 -0.27 -5.43 -0.23
N LEU A 95 -0.45 -4.80 0.93
CA LEU A 95 -1.14 -5.38 2.09
C LEU A 95 -2.27 -4.48 2.57
N HIS A 96 -3.37 -5.09 2.99
CA HIS A 96 -4.45 -4.45 3.72
C HIS A 96 -5.02 -5.47 4.72
N PRO A 97 -4.30 -5.76 5.81
CA PRO A 97 -4.74 -6.72 6.81
C PRO A 97 -5.95 -6.22 7.59
N MET A 98 -6.71 -7.13 8.21
CA MET A 98 -7.87 -6.78 8.99
C MET A 98 -7.51 -5.91 10.20
N PRO A 99 -8.21 -4.76 10.41
CA PRO A 99 -8.00 -3.93 11.58
C PRO A 99 -8.33 -4.68 12.89
N PRO A 100 -7.69 -4.33 14.01
CA PRO A 100 -8.02 -4.89 15.30
C PRO A 100 -9.44 -4.47 15.70
N SER A 101 -10.33 -5.44 15.92
CA SER A 101 -11.66 -5.16 16.45
C SER A 101 -11.55 -4.74 17.93
N PRO A 102 -12.25 -3.66 18.36
CA PRO A 102 -12.27 -3.26 19.77
C PRO A 102 -12.87 -4.31 20.71
N THR A 103 -13.63 -5.27 20.16
CA THR A 103 -14.33 -6.31 20.91
C THR A 103 -13.61 -7.66 20.93
N GLU A 104 -12.53 -7.82 20.16
CA GLU A 104 -11.84 -9.10 19.97
C GLU A 104 -10.33 -8.91 20.05
N ALA A 105 -9.77 -9.12 21.25
CA ALA A 105 -8.32 -9.05 21.50
C ALA A 105 -7.49 -10.00 20.61
N ASP A 106 -8.12 -11.04 20.06
CA ASP A 106 -7.44 -12.04 19.22
C ASP A 106 -7.17 -11.58 17.78
N LYS A 107 -7.85 -10.53 17.29
CA LYS A 107 -7.71 -10.09 15.89
C LYS A 107 -6.53 -9.15 15.62
N SER A 108 -6.03 -8.44 16.60
CA SER A 108 -4.74 -7.71 16.44
C SER A 108 -3.59 -8.68 16.18
N THR A 109 -3.68 -9.89 16.72
CA THR A 109 -2.71 -10.97 16.53
C THR A 109 -2.63 -11.41 15.07
N THR A 110 -3.77 -11.48 14.36
CA THR A 110 -3.83 -11.90 12.95
C THR A 110 -3.19 -10.87 12.03
N ARG A 111 -3.54 -9.58 12.17
CA ARG A 111 -2.91 -8.47 11.46
C ARG A 111 -1.40 -8.44 11.69
N ASP A 112 -1.01 -8.51 12.96
CA ASP A 112 0.40 -8.46 13.36
C ASP A 112 1.15 -9.67 12.80
N ALA A 113 0.54 -10.86 12.80
CA ALA A 113 1.13 -12.07 12.26
C ALA A 113 1.35 -11.96 10.74
N GLU A 114 0.37 -11.44 9.99
CA GLU A 114 0.51 -11.25 8.54
C GLU A 114 1.70 -10.34 8.20
N LEU A 115 1.77 -9.18 8.85
CA LEU A 115 2.86 -8.23 8.62
C LEU A 115 4.22 -8.82 8.98
N LEU A 116 4.32 -9.50 10.12
CA LEU A 116 5.58 -10.11 10.56
C LEU A 116 5.99 -11.31 9.70
N MET A 117 5.02 -12.08 9.17
CA MET A 117 5.28 -13.19 8.25
C MET A 117 5.88 -12.68 6.93
N VAL A 118 5.30 -11.63 6.35
CA VAL A 118 5.86 -10.99 5.15
C VAL A 118 7.24 -10.40 5.43
N GLY A 119 7.42 -9.72 6.56
CA GLY A 119 8.72 -9.19 6.96
C GLY A 119 9.80 -10.25 7.11
N LYS A 120 9.46 -11.40 7.69
CA LYS A 120 10.34 -12.56 7.81
C LYS A 120 10.69 -13.14 6.44
N HIS A 121 9.70 -13.30 5.57
CA HIS A 121 9.89 -13.79 4.21
C HIS A 121 10.86 -12.90 3.41
N ILE A 122 10.71 -11.58 3.48
CA ILE A 122 11.62 -10.61 2.84
C ILE A 122 13.05 -10.83 3.35
N LYS A 123 13.23 -10.97 4.66
CA LYS A 123 14.53 -11.14 5.28
C LYS A 123 15.19 -12.46 4.91
N GLU A 124 14.46 -13.57 5.03
CA GLU A 124 15.00 -14.92 4.79
C GLU A 124 15.42 -15.13 3.34
N ASN A 125 14.73 -14.47 2.40
CA ASN A 125 15.04 -14.54 0.98
C ASN A 125 15.95 -13.38 0.50
N ASN A 126 16.47 -12.57 1.42
CA ASN A 126 17.35 -11.43 1.12
C ASN A 126 16.81 -10.54 -0.01
N GLN A 127 15.53 -10.22 0.04
CA GLN A 127 14.84 -9.52 -1.04
C GLN A 127 15.07 -8.00 -0.98
N THR A 128 15.31 -7.41 -2.13
CA THR A 128 15.10 -5.97 -2.32
C THR A 128 13.61 -5.75 -2.54
N ALA A 129 12.97 -4.97 -1.66
CA ALA A 129 11.51 -4.87 -1.64
C ALA A 129 10.99 -3.47 -1.34
N ILE A 130 9.77 -3.23 -1.84
CA ILE A 130 8.85 -2.20 -1.39
C ILE A 130 7.61 -2.91 -0.83
N LEU A 131 7.14 -2.46 0.34
CA LEU A 131 5.87 -2.89 0.90
C LEU A 131 4.99 -1.66 1.11
N ALA A 132 3.77 -1.69 0.59
CA ALA A 132 2.85 -0.57 0.69
C ALA A 132 1.42 -1.04 0.98
N GLY A 133 0.66 -0.20 1.69
CA GLY A 133 -0.75 -0.41 1.97
C GLY A 133 -1.22 0.27 3.26
N ASP A 134 -2.48 0.12 3.55
CA ASP A 134 -3.04 0.45 4.85
C ASP A 134 -2.82 -0.75 5.78
N LEU A 135 -2.06 -0.52 6.83
CA LEU A 135 -1.74 -1.58 7.80
C LEU A 135 -2.64 -1.53 9.04
N ASP A 136 -3.58 -0.58 9.10
CA ASP A 136 -4.42 -0.36 10.28
C ASP A 136 -3.62 -0.29 11.60
N ASP A 137 -2.38 0.17 11.49
CA ASP A 137 -1.45 0.31 12.59
C ASP A 137 -0.64 1.58 12.47
N VAL A 138 -0.37 2.21 13.60
CA VAL A 138 0.40 3.46 13.58
C VAL A 138 1.89 3.21 13.38
N ALA A 139 2.56 4.14 12.71
CA ALA A 139 3.99 4.03 12.38
C ALA A 139 4.91 3.79 13.60
N TRP A 140 4.49 4.19 14.79
CA TRP A 140 5.26 4.06 16.04
C TRP A 140 4.81 2.88 16.91
N SER A 141 3.94 2.01 16.43
CA SER A 141 3.49 0.82 17.16
C SER A 141 4.63 -0.16 17.43
N LYS A 142 4.39 -1.07 18.36
CA LYS A 142 5.35 -2.16 18.64
C LYS A 142 5.48 -3.10 17.44
N THR A 143 4.37 -3.38 16.75
CA THR A 143 4.34 -4.30 15.62
C THR A 143 5.02 -3.70 14.40
N THR A 144 4.71 -2.46 14.03
CA THR A 144 5.38 -1.76 12.93
C THR A 144 6.88 -1.66 13.15
N ARG A 145 7.34 -1.31 14.37
CA ARG A 145 8.78 -1.29 14.70
C ARG A 145 9.42 -2.68 14.66
N ARG A 146 8.68 -3.72 15.09
CA ARG A 146 9.16 -5.10 15.04
C ARG A 146 9.29 -5.57 13.59
N PHE A 147 8.30 -5.26 12.74
CA PHE A 147 8.35 -5.53 11.32
C PHE A 147 9.58 -4.90 10.66
N GLN A 148 9.82 -3.60 10.87
CA GLN A 148 11.01 -2.93 10.33
C GLN A 148 12.32 -3.60 10.77
N ARG A 149 12.41 -4.00 12.05
CA ARG A 149 13.59 -4.69 12.58
C ARG A 149 13.80 -6.07 11.94
N ILE A 150 12.72 -6.80 11.69
CA ILE A 150 12.78 -8.15 11.09
C ILE A 150 13.08 -8.04 9.59
N SER A 151 12.32 -7.24 8.86
CA SER A 151 12.43 -7.11 7.40
C SER A 151 13.69 -6.36 6.96
N GLY A 152 14.19 -5.43 7.79
CA GLY A 152 15.23 -4.48 7.41
C GLY A 152 14.73 -3.34 6.51
N LEU A 153 13.42 -3.26 6.25
CA LEU A 153 12.85 -2.17 5.47
C LEU A 153 12.80 -0.86 6.28
N LEU A 154 12.95 0.24 5.57
CA LEU A 154 12.97 1.60 6.12
C LEU A 154 11.62 2.29 5.89
N ASP A 155 11.27 3.17 6.82
CA ASP A 155 10.10 4.04 6.69
C ASP A 155 10.56 5.40 6.09
N PRO A 156 10.05 5.82 4.92
CA PRO A 156 10.45 7.06 4.27
C PRO A 156 10.08 8.32 5.06
N ARG A 157 9.24 8.23 6.09
CA ARG A 157 8.88 9.36 6.97
C ARG A 157 9.96 9.70 7.99
N ILE A 158 10.86 8.77 8.31
CA ILE A 158 11.91 8.97 9.33
C ILE A 158 12.83 10.13 8.90
N GLY A 159 12.97 11.11 9.79
CA GLY A 159 13.76 12.32 9.53
C GLY A 159 13.11 13.36 8.61
N ARG A 160 11.83 13.20 8.27
CA ARG A 160 11.08 14.14 7.41
C ARG A 160 9.88 14.72 8.16
N HIS A 161 8.65 14.43 7.73
CA HIS A 161 7.43 15.00 8.30
C HIS A 161 6.51 13.91 8.81
N PHE A 162 5.65 14.27 9.78
CA PHE A 162 4.51 13.44 10.13
C PHE A 162 3.50 13.47 8.98
N ILE A 163 3.32 12.31 8.34
CA ILE A 163 2.34 12.11 7.28
C ILE A 163 1.22 11.28 7.84
N ASN A 164 0.25 11.96 8.43
CA ASN A 164 -0.96 11.34 8.95
C ASN A 164 -2.00 11.29 7.84
N THR A 165 -2.51 10.12 7.55
CA THR A 165 -3.40 9.85 6.43
C THR A 165 -4.85 9.71 6.83
N PHE A 166 -5.12 9.17 8.00
CA PHE A 166 -6.45 8.96 8.57
C PHE A 166 -6.66 9.87 9.79
N HIS A 167 -7.75 10.51 10.05
CA HIS A 167 -8.99 10.62 9.32
C HIS A 167 -9.09 12.03 8.68
N VAL A 168 -9.51 12.11 7.42
CA VAL A 168 -9.59 13.36 6.65
C VAL A 168 -10.41 14.44 7.35
N LYS A 169 -11.58 14.08 7.92
CA LYS A 169 -12.54 15.01 8.54
C LYS A 169 -12.09 15.59 9.89
N TYR A 170 -11.14 14.94 10.58
CA TYR A 170 -10.74 15.31 11.94
C TYR A 170 -9.30 15.80 12.00
N PRO A 171 -9.03 17.10 11.80
CA PRO A 171 -7.67 17.62 11.66
C PRO A 171 -6.80 17.43 12.91
N PHE A 172 -7.40 17.32 14.09
CA PHE A 172 -6.69 17.13 15.36
C PHE A 172 -6.56 15.66 15.78
N LEU A 173 -7.24 14.74 15.09
CA LEU A 173 -7.24 13.30 15.36
C LEU A 173 -6.86 12.57 14.08
N ARG A 174 -5.56 12.58 13.77
CA ARG A 174 -5.02 11.96 12.57
C ARG A 174 -3.89 11.01 12.89
N TRP A 175 -3.94 9.85 12.27
CA TRP A 175 -2.94 8.78 12.40
C TRP A 175 -2.31 8.45 11.06
N ALA A 176 -1.10 7.90 11.11
CA ALA A 176 -0.38 7.40 9.95
C ALA A 176 -0.63 5.89 9.84
N LEU A 177 -1.72 5.48 9.18
CA LEU A 177 -2.12 4.09 8.99
C LEU A 177 -1.61 3.53 7.67
N ASP A 178 -1.49 4.39 6.66
CA ASP A 178 -0.96 4.04 5.35
C ASP A 178 0.57 4.07 5.37
N HIS A 179 1.18 3.01 4.90
CA HIS A 179 2.62 2.82 4.95
C HIS A 179 3.20 2.53 3.58
N ILE A 180 4.42 3.01 3.35
CA ILE A 180 5.26 2.63 2.23
C ILE A 180 6.65 2.36 2.80
N PHE A 181 7.04 1.10 2.94
CA PHE A 181 8.38 0.71 3.38
C PHE A 181 9.25 0.33 2.18
N HIS A 182 10.54 0.56 2.27
CA HIS A 182 11.48 0.28 1.19
C HIS A 182 12.81 -0.27 1.70
N SER A 183 13.51 -1.04 0.86
CA SER A 183 14.88 -1.49 1.13
C SER A 183 15.85 -0.33 1.16
N ALA A 184 16.97 -0.49 1.88
CA ALA A 184 17.97 0.55 2.10
C ALA A 184 18.72 1.01 0.82
N CYS A 185 18.63 0.25 -0.28
CA CYS A 185 19.18 0.64 -1.58
C CYS A 185 18.38 1.75 -2.28
N PHE A 186 17.18 2.08 -1.80
CA PHE A 186 16.43 3.21 -2.32
C PHE A 186 16.71 4.48 -1.55
N ALA A 187 17.00 5.57 -2.27
CA ALA A 187 16.99 6.91 -1.73
C ALA A 187 15.55 7.47 -1.79
N VAL A 188 15.08 8.04 -0.70
CA VAL A 188 13.78 8.74 -0.65
C VAL A 188 13.99 10.17 -1.16
N VAL A 189 13.45 10.46 -2.33
CA VAL A 189 13.49 11.80 -2.93
C VAL A 189 12.40 12.67 -2.31
N ASP A 190 11.18 12.14 -2.20
CA ASP A 190 10.03 12.87 -1.66
C ASP A 190 9.03 11.91 -1.05
N ILE A 191 8.30 12.38 -0.04
CA ILE A 191 7.08 11.75 0.48
C ILE A 191 6.08 12.82 0.88
N LYS A 192 4.85 12.69 0.42
CA LYS A 192 3.80 13.66 0.74
C LYS A 192 2.42 13.06 0.78
N ARG A 193 1.59 13.69 1.58
CA ARG A 193 0.16 13.49 1.60
C ARG A 193 -0.46 14.30 0.47
N MET A 194 -1.29 13.62 -0.34
CA MET A 194 -2.00 14.24 -1.45
C MET A 194 -3.32 14.89 -0.97
N PRO A 195 -3.97 15.71 -1.80
CA PRO A 195 -5.30 16.24 -1.51
C PRO A 195 -6.33 15.12 -1.27
N SER A 196 -7.35 15.42 -0.45
CA SER A 196 -8.47 14.49 -0.25
C SER A 196 -9.23 14.25 -1.56
N ILE A 197 -9.52 12.99 -1.81
CA ILE A 197 -10.29 12.53 -2.96
C ILE A 197 -11.72 12.12 -2.60
N GLY A 198 -12.13 12.30 -1.32
CA GLY A 198 -13.45 11.91 -0.81
C GLY A 198 -13.43 10.70 0.10
N SER A 199 -12.33 9.93 0.13
CA SER A 199 -12.08 8.88 1.13
C SER A 199 -11.88 9.50 2.51
N ASP A 200 -12.01 8.72 3.56
CA ASP A 200 -11.60 9.09 4.93
C ASP A 200 -10.09 9.01 5.13
N HIS A 201 -9.36 8.39 4.19
CA HIS A 201 -7.91 8.48 4.07
C HIS A 201 -7.47 9.51 3.03
N PHE A 202 -6.35 10.17 3.28
CA PHE A 202 -5.63 10.92 2.26
C PHE A 202 -4.71 9.99 1.49
N PRO A 203 -4.63 10.09 0.16
CA PRO A 203 -3.61 9.36 -0.59
C PRO A 203 -2.20 9.80 -0.19
N VAL A 204 -1.29 8.85 -0.16
CA VAL A 204 0.15 9.07 0.08
C VAL A 204 0.92 8.77 -1.19
N MET A 205 1.87 9.63 -1.50
CA MET A 205 2.77 9.45 -2.62
C MET A 205 4.22 9.56 -2.13
N THR A 206 5.06 8.61 -2.55
CA THR A 206 6.51 8.68 -2.32
C THR A 206 7.25 8.54 -3.64
N THR A 207 8.36 9.24 -3.76
CA THR A 207 9.31 9.10 -4.87
C THR A 207 10.57 8.47 -4.34
N LEU A 208 10.88 7.29 -4.88
CA LEU A 208 12.05 6.49 -4.53
C LEU A 208 13.00 6.45 -5.74
N GLN A 209 14.27 6.58 -5.47
CA GLN A 209 15.34 6.43 -6.47
C GLN A 209 16.20 5.22 -6.09
N TYR A 210 16.36 4.29 -7.02
CA TYR A 210 17.20 3.11 -6.85
C TYR A 210 18.65 3.43 -7.18
#